data_2faa613db157151503dd15de192e30de
#
_entry.id   2faa613db157151503dd15de192e30de
#
_cell.length_a   1.000
_cell.length_b   1.000
_cell.length_c   1.000
_cell.angle_alpha   90.00
_cell.angle_beta   90.00
_cell.angle_gamma   90.00
#
_symmetry.space_group_name_H-M   'P 1'
#
loop_
_entity.id
_entity.type
_entity.pdbx_description
1 polymer ?
#
loop_
_entity_poly.entity_id
_entity_poly.type
_entity_poly.pdbx_seq_one_letter_code
_entity_poly.pdbx_strand_id
1 'polypeptide(L)'
;PQDLKNSKLLIQRFDDDTKQDDSFLYLGFQRRVRRLATGQVTDSFLGADLMIQDFEGYNDRLSAYTWKYLGAKTIMMPYYYHNNLQLATDMPAESDGYKFVDFNGQGGCFQKITWQLRKVYAVEGAPVDPSPIGKRLLYIDAQTNTINRSVIYDKKGEIWKTFTIGKAHPDFHHPVNKGSGIPIDDSFSLVDLQSKRCTTGQFKGLIDPKLSPPAKFQVQFMRGGD
;
A
#
# COMPACT_ATOMS: atom_id res chain seq x y z
N PRO A 1 -3.45 16.77 5.14
CA PRO A 1 -4.22 18.01 4.91
C PRO A 1 -5.67 17.80 5.35
N GLN A 2 -6.28 18.83 5.95
CA GLN A 2 -7.68 18.71 6.42
C GLN A 2 -8.66 18.41 5.28
N ASP A 3 -8.33 18.83 4.07
CA ASP A 3 -9.13 18.61 2.86
C ASP A 3 -9.27 17.12 2.48
N LEU A 4 -8.37 16.28 2.95
CA LEU A 4 -8.41 14.84 2.70
C LEU A 4 -9.02 14.04 3.85
N LYS A 5 -9.34 14.70 4.96
CA LYS A 5 -9.97 14.05 6.11
C LYS A 5 -11.31 13.44 5.69
N ASN A 6 -11.55 12.22 6.15
CA ASN A 6 -12.74 11.43 5.83
C ASN A 6 -12.92 11.13 4.32
N SER A 7 -11.84 11.16 3.54
CA SER A 7 -11.89 10.65 2.17
C SER A 7 -11.89 9.12 2.18
N LYS A 8 -12.69 8.52 1.29
CA LYS A 8 -12.82 7.06 1.17
C LYS A 8 -12.65 6.68 -0.29
N LEU A 9 -11.87 5.64 -0.54
CA LEU A 9 -11.74 5.01 -1.85
C LEU A 9 -12.37 3.62 -1.77
N LEU A 10 -13.26 3.32 -2.70
CA LEU A 10 -13.81 1.99 -2.90
C LEU A 10 -13.43 1.51 -4.28
N ILE A 11 -12.80 0.34 -4.35
CA ILE A 11 -12.49 -0.35 -5.59
C ILE A 11 -13.26 -1.66 -5.58
N GLN A 12 -14.14 -1.84 -6.55
CA GLN A 12 -14.88 -3.07 -6.76
C GLN A 12 -14.25 -3.81 -7.94
N ARG A 13 -13.52 -4.88 -7.62
CA ARG A 13 -12.84 -5.72 -8.60
C ARG A 13 -13.75 -6.88 -9.00
N PHE A 14 -13.74 -7.20 -10.29
CA PHE A 14 -14.45 -8.36 -10.82
C PHE A 14 -13.51 -9.57 -10.84
N ASP A 15 -14.07 -10.77 -10.66
CA ASP A 15 -13.32 -12.04 -10.82
C ASP A 15 -12.84 -12.23 -12.27
N ASP A 16 -13.57 -11.67 -13.23
CA ASP A 16 -13.21 -11.65 -14.63
C ASP A 16 -12.14 -10.56 -14.88
N ASP A 17 -10.89 -10.95 -15.02
CA ASP A 17 -9.74 -10.06 -15.20
C ASP A 17 -9.79 -9.24 -16.53
N THR A 18 -10.73 -9.54 -17.43
CA THR A 18 -10.97 -8.73 -18.63
C THR A 18 -11.84 -7.49 -18.37
N LYS A 19 -12.57 -7.46 -17.25
CA LYS A 19 -13.43 -6.35 -16.87
C LYS A 19 -12.66 -5.32 -16.06
N GLN A 20 -12.89 -4.05 -16.37
CA GLN A 20 -12.31 -2.93 -15.64
C GLN A 20 -12.92 -2.82 -14.23
N ASP A 21 -12.08 -2.49 -13.24
CA ASP A 21 -12.53 -2.22 -11.87
C ASP A 21 -13.45 -0.99 -11.83
N ASP A 22 -14.49 -1.04 -10.99
CA ASP A 22 -15.29 0.12 -10.65
C ASP A 22 -14.68 0.81 -9.42
N SER A 23 -14.20 2.04 -9.60
CA SER A 23 -13.58 2.82 -8.54
C SER A 23 -14.41 4.05 -8.18
N PHE A 24 -14.63 4.25 -6.89
CA PHE A 24 -15.42 5.35 -6.35
C PHE A 24 -14.62 6.10 -5.29
N LEU A 25 -14.59 7.42 -5.41
CA LEU A 25 -13.93 8.31 -4.47
C LEU A 25 -14.96 9.18 -3.76
N TYR A 26 -14.99 9.11 -2.43
CA TYR A 26 -15.70 10.05 -1.59
C TYR A 26 -14.72 11.06 -1.01
N LEU A 27 -15.00 12.33 -1.22
CA LEU A 27 -14.24 13.42 -0.63
C LEU A 27 -15.06 14.03 0.51
N GLY A 28 -14.55 13.93 1.75
CA GLY A 28 -15.26 14.35 2.95
C GLY A 28 -15.71 15.81 2.92
N PHE A 29 -14.85 16.71 2.42
CA PHE A 29 -15.17 18.14 2.31
C PHE A 29 -16.28 18.45 1.29
N GLN A 30 -16.43 17.63 0.24
CA GLN A 30 -17.49 17.78 -0.77
C GLN A 30 -18.76 16.99 -0.43
N ARG A 31 -18.70 16.03 0.48
CA ARG A 31 -19.77 15.10 0.82
C ARG A 31 -20.39 14.40 -0.39
N ARG A 32 -19.57 14.13 -1.40
CA ARG A 32 -20.00 13.53 -2.67
C ARG A 32 -19.14 12.32 -3.03
N VAL A 33 -19.82 11.29 -3.53
CA VAL A 33 -19.15 10.15 -4.17
C VAL A 33 -19.01 10.46 -5.65
N ARG A 34 -17.82 10.27 -6.20
CA ARG A 34 -17.52 10.35 -7.64
C ARG A 34 -17.05 8.98 -8.10
N ARG A 35 -17.57 8.52 -9.21
CA ARG A 35 -16.97 7.38 -9.91
C ARG A 35 -15.73 7.89 -10.63
N LEU A 36 -14.61 7.23 -10.44
CA LEU A 36 -13.39 7.54 -11.19
C LEU A 36 -13.51 6.94 -12.59
N ALA A 37 -12.91 7.60 -13.58
CA ALA A 37 -12.86 7.04 -14.91
C ALA A 37 -12.03 5.77 -14.92
N THR A 38 -12.47 4.78 -15.67
CA THR A 38 -11.74 3.53 -15.88
C THR A 38 -10.39 3.84 -16.53
N GLY A 39 -9.32 3.24 -16.03
CA GLY A 39 -7.95 3.47 -16.52
C GLY A 39 -7.17 4.60 -15.85
N GLN A 40 -7.78 5.40 -14.96
CA GLN A 40 -7.06 6.41 -14.16
C GLN A 40 -6.25 5.84 -12.98
N VAL A 41 -5.79 4.60 -13.10
CA VAL A 41 -5.03 3.91 -12.05
C VAL A 41 -3.58 4.40 -11.96
N THR A 42 -3.07 5.06 -13.00
CA THR A 42 -1.72 5.62 -13.07
C THR A 42 -1.63 7.11 -12.73
N ASP A 43 -2.76 7.74 -12.45
CA ASP A 43 -2.79 9.14 -12.04
C ASP A 43 -2.37 9.29 -10.57
N SER A 44 -1.82 10.47 -10.26
CA SER A 44 -1.48 10.87 -8.89
C SER A 44 -2.73 10.82 -8.00
N PHE A 45 -2.70 9.98 -6.97
CA PHE A 45 -3.81 9.85 -6.04
C PHE A 45 -3.84 11.02 -5.05
N LEU A 46 -4.86 11.85 -5.15
CA LEU A 46 -5.09 13.02 -4.28
C LEU A 46 -3.89 13.98 -4.19
N GLY A 47 -3.13 14.12 -5.29
CA GLY A 47 -1.96 14.99 -5.35
C GLY A 47 -0.69 14.42 -4.70
N ALA A 48 -0.72 13.16 -4.26
CA ALA A 48 0.45 12.44 -3.80
C ALA A 48 1.25 11.84 -4.99
N ASP A 49 2.47 11.41 -4.73
CA ASP A 49 3.25 10.68 -5.74
C ASP A 49 2.79 9.21 -5.89
N LEU A 50 1.89 8.76 -5.01
CA LEU A 50 1.27 7.45 -5.00
C LEU A 50 0.18 7.38 -6.08
N MET A 51 0.17 6.32 -6.87
CA MET A 51 -0.89 5.98 -7.83
C MET A 51 -1.80 4.89 -7.24
N ILE A 52 -3.04 4.78 -7.71
CA ILE A 52 -3.96 3.72 -7.24
C ILE A 52 -3.36 2.32 -7.46
N GLN A 53 -2.70 2.12 -8.61
CA GLN A 53 -2.05 0.84 -8.91
C GLN A 53 -0.80 0.54 -8.06
N ASP A 54 -0.33 1.47 -7.23
CA ASP A 54 0.80 1.25 -6.32
C ASP A 54 0.35 0.68 -4.96
N PHE A 55 -0.94 0.71 -4.64
CA PHE A 55 -1.46 0.23 -3.37
C PHE A 55 -1.06 -1.24 -3.15
N GLU A 56 -0.68 -1.59 -1.94
CA GLU A 56 -0.18 -2.92 -1.56
C GLU A 56 1.00 -3.41 -2.42
N GLY A 57 1.76 -2.47 -3.02
CA GLY A 57 2.88 -2.75 -3.92
C GLY A 57 2.47 -3.03 -5.37
N TYR A 58 1.29 -3.54 -5.60
CA TYR A 58 0.63 -3.67 -6.90
C TYR A 58 -0.88 -3.87 -6.72
N ASN A 59 -1.66 -2.98 -7.27
CA ASN A 59 -3.12 -3.00 -7.20
C ASN A 59 -3.75 -2.70 -8.56
N ASP A 60 -3.44 -3.54 -9.53
CA ASP A 60 -4.04 -3.53 -10.85
C ASP A 60 -4.38 -4.97 -11.25
N ARG A 61 -4.92 -5.15 -12.44
CA ARG A 61 -5.28 -6.46 -12.97
C ARG A 61 -4.04 -7.18 -13.48
N LEU A 62 -4.00 -8.48 -13.31
CA LEU A 62 -2.85 -9.25 -13.76
C LEU A 62 -2.67 -9.18 -15.27
N SER A 63 -3.77 -9.11 -16.03
CA SER A 63 -3.77 -8.96 -17.50
C SER A 63 -3.27 -7.58 -17.98
N ALA A 64 -3.22 -6.57 -17.11
CA ALA A 64 -2.67 -5.25 -17.46
C ALA A 64 -1.16 -5.27 -17.70
N TYR A 65 -0.50 -6.35 -17.32
CA TYR A 65 0.96 -6.50 -17.43
C TYR A 65 1.34 -7.86 -18.02
N THR A 66 2.43 -7.90 -18.78
CA THR A 66 3.17 -9.12 -19.04
C THR A 66 4.16 -9.37 -17.92
N TRP A 67 4.19 -10.59 -17.38
CA TRP A 67 4.96 -10.94 -16.20
C TRP A 67 6.12 -11.87 -16.53
N LYS A 68 7.28 -11.61 -15.92
CA LYS A 68 8.47 -12.45 -16.04
C LYS A 68 9.03 -12.78 -14.66
N TYR A 69 9.11 -14.06 -14.34
CA TYR A 69 9.78 -14.51 -13.12
C TYR A 69 11.30 -14.43 -13.28
N LEU A 70 11.96 -13.75 -12.36
CA LEU A 70 13.41 -13.53 -12.36
C LEU A 70 14.16 -14.43 -11.37
N GLY A 71 13.47 -15.36 -10.75
CA GLY A 71 14.05 -16.29 -9.77
C GLY A 71 13.88 -15.84 -8.32
N ALA A 72 14.30 -16.72 -7.41
CA ALA A 72 14.37 -16.44 -6.00
C ALA A 72 15.63 -15.64 -5.66
N LYS A 73 15.51 -14.70 -4.72
CA LYS A 73 16.62 -13.88 -4.22
C LYS A 73 16.54 -13.79 -2.70
N THR A 74 17.64 -13.42 -2.07
CA THR A 74 17.67 -13.02 -0.65
C THR A 74 17.97 -11.54 -0.60
N ILE A 75 17.03 -10.75 -0.08
CA ILE A 75 17.15 -9.30 0.03
C ILE A 75 16.68 -8.80 1.38
N MET A 76 17.07 -7.57 1.72
CA MET A 76 16.53 -6.88 2.88
C MET A 76 15.09 -6.47 2.63
N MET A 77 14.19 -6.89 3.53
CA MET A 77 12.76 -6.59 3.48
C MET A 77 12.31 -5.90 4.78
N PRO A 78 11.33 -5.00 4.71
CA PRO A 78 10.87 -4.21 5.84
C PRO A 78 9.92 -5.02 6.74
N TYR A 79 10.48 -6.00 7.43
CA TYR A 79 9.81 -6.76 8.47
C TYR A 79 10.41 -6.38 9.81
N TYR A 80 9.59 -5.97 10.77
CA TYR A 80 10.11 -5.78 12.11
C TYR A 80 10.38 -7.15 12.77
N TYR A 81 11.34 -7.14 13.68
CA TYR A 81 11.70 -8.31 14.48
C TYR A 81 11.01 -8.24 15.83
N HIS A 82 10.02 -9.14 16.06
CA HIS A 82 9.24 -9.20 17.28
C HIS A 82 8.61 -7.85 17.66
N ASN A 83 8.86 -7.36 18.85
CA ASN A 83 8.32 -6.13 19.41
C ASN A 83 9.22 -4.88 19.21
N ASN A 84 10.13 -4.94 18.24
CA ASN A 84 11.09 -3.85 17.98
C ASN A 84 10.52 -2.73 17.07
N LEU A 85 9.21 -2.51 17.08
CA LEU A 85 8.62 -1.37 16.42
C LEU A 85 9.10 -0.07 17.08
N GLN A 86 9.66 0.82 16.28
CA GLN A 86 9.97 2.17 16.72
C GLN A 86 8.74 3.04 16.51
N LEU A 87 8.05 3.31 17.60
CA LEU A 87 6.78 4.02 17.58
C LEU A 87 7.01 5.52 17.69
N ALA A 88 6.14 6.30 17.06
CA ALA A 88 6.15 7.74 17.11
C ALA A 88 5.94 8.22 18.55
N THR A 89 6.79 9.15 18.99
CA THR A 89 6.75 9.73 20.34
C THR A 89 6.05 11.09 20.37
N ASP A 90 6.00 11.76 19.23
CA ASP A 90 5.40 13.08 19.03
C ASP A 90 3.90 13.02 18.68
N MET A 91 3.37 11.83 18.43
CA MET A 91 1.95 11.60 18.20
C MET A 91 1.27 11.06 19.46
N PRO A 92 0.06 11.53 19.79
CA PRO A 92 -0.73 10.93 20.85
C PRO A 92 -1.06 9.47 20.52
N ALA A 93 -1.13 8.64 21.54
CA ALA A 93 -1.66 7.29 21.36
C ALA A 93 -3.15 7.34 21.01
N GLU A 94 -3.61 6.36 20.23
CA GLU A 94 -5.03 6.11 20.01
C GLU A 94 -5.74 5.80 21.34
N SER A 95 -7.08 5.84 21.34
CA SER A 95 -7.90 5.62 22.55
C SER A 95 -7.67 4.25 23.22
N ASP A 96 -7.20 3.27 22.44
CA ASP A 96 -6.83 1.92 22.90
C ASP A 96 -5.33 1.77 23.23
N GLY A 97 -4.58 2.89 23.23
CA GLY A 97 -3.15 2.91 23.52
C GLY A 97 -2.25 2.59 22.32
N TYR A 98 -2.82 2.34 21.13
CA TYR A 98 -2.01 2.08 19.93
C TYR A 98 -1.19 3.31 19.52
N LYS A 99 0.05 3.09 19.13
CA LYS A 99 0.94 4.12 18.56
C LYS A 99 1.43 3.68 17.20
N PHE A 100 1.46 4.62 16.29
CA PHE A 100 1.91 4.40 14.92
C PHE A 100 3.43 4.28 14.80
N VAL A 101 3.90 3.62 13.74
CA VAL A 101 5.33 3.53 13.40
C VAL A 101 5.88 4.93 13.12
N ASP A 102 7.08 5.20 13.60
CA ASP A 102 7.79 6.47 13.38
C ASP A 102 8.52 6.47 12.03
N PHE A 103 8.86 7.68 11.55
CA PHE A 103 9.62 7.89 10.33
C PHE A 103 10.87 8.71 10.60
N ASN A 104 11.91 8.53 9.78
CA ASN A 104 13.15 9.27 9.87
C ASN A 104 13.80 9.50 8.51
N GLY A 105 15.06 9.89 8.52
CA GLY A 105 15.85 10.17 7.35
C GLY A 105 15.47 11.47 6.66
N GLN A 106 15.98 11.66 5.46
CA GLN A 106 15.75 12.85 4.67
C GLN A 106 14.25 12.99 4.35
N GLY A 107 13.67 14.11 4.75
CA GLY A 107 12.25 14.41 4.54
C GLY A 107 11.28 13.54 5.34
N GLY A 108 11.74 12.73 6.31
CA GLY A 108 10.89 11.78 7.03
C GLY A 108 10.36 10.66 6.13
N CYS A 109 11.11 10.28 5.09
CA CYS A 109 10.65 9.35 4.06
C CYS A 109 10.83 7.89 4.41
N PHE A 110 11.47 7.54 5.53
CA PHE A 110 11.85 6.16 5.82
C PHE A 110 11.25 5.68 7.14
N GLN A 111 10.59 4.52 7.11
CA GLN A 111 10.03 3.89 8.29
C GLN A 111 11.15 3.50 9.25
N LYS A 112 10.98 3.80 10.54
CA LYS A 112 11.83 3.28 11.61
C LYS A 112 11.39 1.87 11.99
N ILE A 113 11.72 0.92 11.16
CA ILE A 113 11.44 -0.51 11.36
C ILE A 113 12.70 -1.33 11.18
N THR A 114 12.69 -2.53 11.73
CA THR A 114 13.78 -3.49 11.53
C THR A 114 13.67 -4.11 10.13
N TRP A 115 14.79 -4.27 9.47
CA TRP A 115 14.88 -4.94 8.19
C TRP A 115 15.46 -6.34 8.38
N GLN A 116 14.90 -7.32 7.68
CA GLN A 116 15.32 -8.71 7.74
C GLN A 116 15.77 -9.20 6.37
N LEU A 117 16.77 -10.06 6.35
CA LEU A 117 17.10 -10.83 5.14
C LEU A 117 16.00 -11.86 4.92
N ARG A 118 15.32 -11.76 3.79
CA ARG A 118 14.19 -12.62 3.43
C ARG A 118 14.41 -13.25 2.07
N LYS A 119 13.99 -14.51 1.93
CA LYS A 119 13.85 -15.13 0.62
C LYS A 119 12.63 -14.53 -0.07
N VAL A 120 12.82 -14.05 -1.29
CA VAL A 120 11.76 -13.43 -2.10
C VAL A 120 11.73 -14.03 -3.49
N TYR A 121 10.57 -13.95 -4.12
CA TYR A 121 10.41 -14.15 -5.55
C TYR A 121 10.45 -12.78 -6.24
N ALA A 122 11.42 -12.61 -7.15
CA ALA A 122 11.52 -11.40 -7.95
C ALA A 122 10.72 -11.57 -9.24
N VAL A 123 9.79 -10.65 -9.49
CA VAL A 123 8.90 -10.67 -10.66
C VAL A 123 8.95 -9.32 -11.35
N GLU A 124 9.23 -9.32 -12.65
CA GLU A 124 9.19 -8.14 -13.49
C GLU A 124 7.85 -8.08 -14.24
N GLY A 125 7.21 -6.93 -14.22
CA GLY A 125 5.99 -6.66 -14.97
C GLY A 125 6.20 -5.50 -15.94
N ALA A 126 5.82 -5.68 -17.21
CA ALA A 126 5.78 -4.64 -18.22
C ALA A 126 4.33 -4.35 -18.62
N PRO A 127 3.85 -3.09 -18.63
CA PRO A 127 2.50 -2.76 -19.02
C PRO A 127 2.18 -3.24 -20.44
N VAL A 128 0.97 -3.77 -20.65
CA VAL A 128 0.47 -4.16 -21.98
C VAL A 128 0.01 -2.91 -22.75
N ASP A 129 -0.72 -2.04 -22.08
CA ASP A 129 -1.24 -0.81 -22.65
C ASP A 129 -0.28 0.38 -22.44
N PRO A 130 -0.41 1.47 -23.21
CA PRO A 130 0.38 2.67 -22.99
C PRO A 130 0.28 3.19 -21.57
N SER A 131 1.41 3.30 -20.89
CA SER A 131 1.54 3.69 -19.50
C SER A 131 2.72 4.64 -19.32
N PRO A 132 2.76 5.54 -18.33
CA PRO A 132 3.96 6.26 -17.96
C PRO A 132 5.05 5.34 -17.41
N ILE A 133 4.67 4.16 -16.94
CA ILE A 133 5.57 3.14 -16.39
C ILE A 133 6.21 2.36 -17.54
N GLY A 134 7.52 2.19 -17.50
CA GLY A 134 8.24 1.30 -18.40
C GLY A 134 8.19 -0.15 -17.92
N LYS A 135 8.44 -0.37 -16.64
CA LYS A 135 8.33 -1.67 -15.98
C LYS A 135 8.24 -1.54 -14.47
N ARG A 136 7.80 -2.61 -13.81
CA ARG A 136 7.83 -2.78 -12.35
C ARG A 136 8.67 -3.99 -11.99
N LEU A 137 9.38 -3.91 -10.89
CA LEU A 137 10.04 -5.05 -10.26
C LEU A 137 9.40 -5.26 -8.89
N LEU A 138 8.75 -6.40 -8.69
CA LEU A 138 8.09 -6.77 -7.46
C LEU A 138 8.94 -7.77 -6.70
N TYR A 139 9.05 -7.59 -5.39
CA TYR A 139 9.66 -8.55 -4.49
C TYR A 139 8.59 -9.11 -3.56
N ILE A 140 8.22 -10.36 -3.81
CA ILE A 140 7.18 -11.10 -3.07
C ILE A 140 7.87 -11.97 -2.04
N ASP A 141 7.55 -11.77 -0.78
CA ASP A 141 8.11 -12.59 0.31
C ASP A 141 7.66 -14.06 0.17
N ALA A 142 8.63 -14.98 0.21
CA ALA A 142 8.36 -16.39 -0.04
C ALA A 142 7.60 -17.09 1.09
N GLN A 143 7.52 -16.49 2.27
CA GLN A 143 6.82 -17.06 3.42
C GLN A 143 5.40 -16.51 3.56
N THR A 144 5.23 -15.22 3.33
CA THR A 144 3.94 -14.54 3.55
C THR A 144 3.16 -14.33 2.25
N ASN A 145 3.81 -14.50 1.09
CA ASN A 145 3.26 -14.23 -0.25
C ASN A 145 2.77 -12.78 -0.43
N THR A 146 3.34 -11.84 0.32
CA THR A 146 3.00 -10.41 0.24
C THR A 146 4.07 -9.64 -0.53
N ILE A 147 3.65 -8.59 -1.25
CA ILE A 147 4.56 -7.65 -1.91
C ILE A 147 4.97 -6.60 -0.89
N ASN A 148 6.21 -6.63 -0.42
CA ASN A 148 6.70 -5.67 0.57
C ASN A 148 7.62 -4.62 -0.02
N ARG A 149 8.09 -4.85 -1.24
CA ARG A 149 8.95 -3.91 -1.92
C ARG A 149 8.70 -3.96 -3.42
N SER A 150 8.61 -2.78 -4.03
CA SER A 150 8.59 -2.67 -5.49
C SER A 150 9.51 -1.54 -5.95
N VAL A 151 10.00 -1.67 -7.20
CA VAL A 151 10.76 -0.64 -7.90
C VAL A 151 10.06 -0.38 -9.23
N ILE A 152 9.78 0.87 -9.51
CA ILE A 152 9.08 1.30 -10.71
C ILE A 152 10.09 2.06 -11.58
N TYR A 153 10.16 1.68 -12.84
CA TYR A 153 11.02 2.28 -13.84
C TYR A 153 10.16 3.08 -14.83
N ASP A 154 10.69 4.19 -15.28
CA ASP A 154 10.08 4.96 -16.36
C ASP A 154 10.34 4.30 -17.74
N LYS A 155 9.82 4.92 -18.80
CA LYS A 155 10.00 4.45 -20.19
C LYS A 155 11.44 4.52 -20.70
N LYS A 156 12.31 5.28 -20.04
CA LYS A 156 13.75 5.34 -20.36
C LYS A 156 14.53 4.23 -19.67
N GLY A 157 13.88 3.47 -18.78
CA GLY A 157 14.52 2.44 -17.96
C GLY A 157 15.22 2.98 -16.72
N GLU A 158 15.00 4.25 -16.36
CA GLU A 158 15.52 4.85 -15.14
C GLU A 158 14.58 4.55 -13.96
N ILE A 159 15.15 4.40 -12.76
CA ILE A 159 14.34 4.21 -11.57
C ILE A 159 13.55 5.50 -11.32
N TRP A 160 12.24 5.35 -11.33
CA TRP A 160 11.33 6.45 -11.04
C TRP A 160 10.91 6.45 -9.58
N LYS A 161 10.34 5.33 -9.10
CA LYS A 161 9.83 5.24 -7.73
C LYS A 161 10.29 3.95 -7.04
N THR A 162 10.42 4.02 -5.73
CA THR A 162 10.57 2.84 -4.88
C THR A 162 9.43 2.83 -3.86
N PHE A 163 8.85 1.66 -3.65
CA PHE A 163 7.77 1.49 -2.68
C PHE A 163 8.16 0.40 -1.68
N THR A 164 7.94 0.68 -0.41
CA THR A 164 8.19 -0.25 0.69
C THR A 164 6.99 -0.27 1.63
N ILE A 165 6.53 -1.47 2.00
CA ILE A 165 5.45 -1.69 2.95
C ILE A 165 6.03 -2.42 4.15
N GLY A 166 5.99 -1.80 5.32
CA GLY A 166 6.38 -2.41 6.58
C GLY A 166 5.34 -3.44 7.01
N LYS A 167 5.81 -4.62 7.40
CA LYS A 167 4.95 -5.70 7.90
C LYS A 167 5.26 -5.99 9.35
N ALA A 168 4.23 -5.96 10.17
CA ALA A 168 4.28 -6.30 11.57
C ALA A 168 3.85 -7.76 11.80
N HIS A 169 4.45 -8.41 12.80
CA HIS A 169 3.93 -9.68 13.28
C HIS A 169 2.61 -9.43 14.05
N PRO A 170 1.53 -10.16 13.75
CA PRO A 170 0.22 -9.88 14.32
C PRO A 170 0.19 -9.89 15.85
N ASP A 171 0.94 -10.78 16.49
CA ASP A 171 0.94 -10.91 17.95
C ASP A 171 1.52 -9.70 18.68
N PHE A 172 2.29 -8.86 17.97
CA PHE A 172 2.96 -7.69 18.54
C PHE A 172 2.43 -6.36 18.00
N HIS A 173 1.56 -6.42 17.01
CA HIS A 173 0.98 -5.20 16.41
C HIS A 173 -0.19 -4.66 17.24
N HIS A 174 -1.15 -5.51 17.53
CA HIS A 174 -2.33 -5.16 18.33
C HIS A 174 -2.93 -6.42 18.99
N PRO A 175 -3.45 -6.35 20.24
CA PRO A 175 -3.97 -7.52 20.95
C PRO A 175 -5.06 -8.30 20.20
N VAL A 176 -5.91 -7.61 19.42
CA VAL A 176 -6.97 -8.22 18.60
C VAL A 176 -6.43 -9.16 17.53
N ASN A 177 -5.21 -8.92 17.05
CA ASN A 177 -4.59 -9.70 15.97
C ASN A 177 -3.87 -10.96 16.46
N LYS A 178 -3.71 -11.12 17.78
CA LYS A 178 -2.92 -12.20 18.37
C LYS A 178 -3.41 -13.57 17.91
N GLY A 179 -2.47 -14.40 17.46
CA GLY A 179 -2.75 -15.76 16.98
C GLY A 179 -3.34 -15.85 15.57
N SER A 180 -3.55 -14.75 14.86
CA SER A 180 -4.11 -14.79 13.51
C SER A 180 -3.14 -15.36 12.47
N GLY A 181 -1.83 -15.25 12.71
CA GLY A 181 -0.80 -15.64 11.73
C GLY A 181 -0.74 -14.78 10.46
N ILE A 182 -1.51 -13.68 10.40
CA ILE A 182 -1.60 -12.80 9.23
C ILE A 182 -0.65 -11.62 9.40
N PRO A 183 0.32 -11.39 8.50
CA PRO A 183 1.16 -10.21 8.53
C PRO A 183 0.32 -8.92 8.40
N ILE A 184 0.61 -7.94 9.24
CA ILE A 184 -0.15 -6.68 9.30
C ILE A 184 0.67 -5.56 8.68
N ASP A 185 0.07 -4.78 7.80
CA ASP A 185 0.65 -3.54 7.33
C ASP A 185 0.70 -2.52 8.47
N ASP A 186 1.89 -2.04 8.78
CA ASP A 186 2.08 -1.04 9.82
C ASP A 186 2.41 0.35 9.25
N SER A 187 3.04 0.37 8.08
CA SER A 187 3.49 1.62 7.46
C SER A 187 3.84 1.39 5.98
N PHE A 188 3.90 2.46 5.22
CA PHE A 188 4.50 2.43 3.90
C PHE A 188 5.32 3.69 3.62
N SER A 189 6.22 3.58 2.66
CA SER A 189 6.92 4.69 2.05
C SER A 189 7.03 4.48 0.55
N LEU A 190 6.56 5.45 -0.21
CA LEU A 190 6.82 5.58 -1.64
C LEU A 190 7.72 6.79 -1.85
N VAL A 191 8.90 6.56 -2.41
CA VAL A 191 9.87 7.61 -2.73
C VAL A 191 9.93 7.77 -4.24
N ASP A 192 9.63 8.96 -4.72
CA ASP A 192 9.82 9.37 -6.11
C ASP A 192 11.22 9.99 -6.23
N LEU A 193 12.12 9.29 -6.91
CA LEU A 193 13.52 9.69 -7.05
C LEU A 193 13.72 10.82 -8.07
N GLN A 194 12.79 10.99 -9.00
CA GLN A 194 12.87 12.02 -10.01
C GLN A 194 12.35 13.36 -9.48
N SER A 195 11.23 13.37 -8.76
CA SER A 195 10.69 14.57 -8.11
C SER A 195 11.35 14.88 -6.77
N LYS A 196 12.12 13.91 -6.20
CA LYS A 196 12.75 13.99 -4.85
C LYS A 196 11.73 14.21 -3.73
N ARG A 197 10.58 13.56 -3.84
CA ARG A 197 9.48 13.61 -2.90
C ARG A 197 9.14 12.22 -2.39
N CYS A 198 8.39 12.16 -1.31
CA CYS A 198 7.85 10.89 -0.84
C CYS A 198 6.42 11.04 -0.34
N THR A 199 5.70 9.94 -0.37
CA THR A 199 4.41 9.75 0.28
C THR A 199 4.57 8.65 1.31
N THR A 200 4.24 8.94 2.56
CA THR A 200 4.31 7.99 3.66
C THR A 200 2.93 7.79 4.28
N GLY A 201 2.70 6.62 4.84
CA GLY A 201 1.49 6.32 5.58
C GLY A 201 1.75 5.35 6.72
N GLN A 202 0.86 5.39 7.70
CA GLN A 202 0.89 4.58 8.90
C GLN A 202 -0.45 3.86 9.03
N PHE A 203 -0.43 2.62 9.48
CA PHE A 203 -1.61 1.79 9.59
C PHE A 203 -1.78 1.25 11.01
N LYS A 204 -3.03 1.14 11.40
CA LYS A 204 -3.48 0.31 12.50
C LYS A 204 -4.35 -0.79 11.91
N GLY A 205 -3.76 -1.94 11.65
CA GLY A 205 -4.48 -3.09 11.09
C GLY A 205 -5.18 -3.89 12.18
N LEU A 206 -6.47 -4.16 12.02
CA LEU A 206 -7.25 -4.98 12.93
C LEU A 206 -7.89 -6.14 12.16
N ILE A 207 -7.64 -7.37 12.61
CA ILE A 207 -8.21 -8.59 12.02
C ILE A 207 -9.45 -8.95 12.84
N ASP A 208 -10.58 -8.35 12.49
CA ASP A 208 -11.89 -8.67 13.04
C ASP A 208 -12.95 -8.61 11.93
N PRO A 209 -13.53 -9.76 11.55
CA PRO A 209 -14.59 -9.80 10.52
C PRO A 209 -15.77 -8.87 10.81
N LYS A 210 -16.05 -8.59 12.09
CA LYS A 210 -17.15 -7.68 12.48
C LYS A 210 -16.89 -6.23 12.09
N LEU A 211 -15.61 -5.84 11.96
CA LEU A 211 -15.22 -4.48 11.57
C LEU A 211 -15.38 -4.25 10.05
N SER A 212 -15.49 -5.31 9.26
CA SER A 212 -15.57 -5.24 7.80
C SER A 212 -16.77 -6.02 7.25
N PRO A 213 -18.02 -5.68 7.66
CA PRO A 213 -19.20 -6.34 7.13
C PRO A 213 -19.34 -6.03 5.62
N PRO A 214 -19.96 -6.93 4.82
CA PRO A 214 -20.11 -6.74 3.37
C PRO A 214 -20.76 -5.40 2.96
N ALA A 215 -21.61 -4.84 3.81
CA ALA A 215 -22.24 -3.54 3.58
C ALA A 215 -21.20 -2.40 3.44
N LYS A 216 -20.04 -2.48 4.09
CA LYS A 216 -18.98 -1.47 3.96
C LYS A 216 -18.42 -1.35 2.54
N PHE A 217 -18.53 -2.41 1.75
CA PHE A 217 -18.04 -2.46 0.36
C PHE A 217 -19.11 -2.04 -0.67
N GLN A 218 -20.12 -1.32 -0.22
CA GLN A 218 -21.17 -0.76 -1.07
C GLN A 218 -21.01 0.76 -1.23
N VAL A 219 -21.30 1.27 -2.42
CA VAL A 219 -21.15 2.71 -2.75
C VAL A 219 -21.98 3.61 -1.80
N GLN A 220 -23.18 3.16 -1.43
CA GLN A 220 -24.04 3.91 -0.49
C GLN A 220 -23.41 4.08 0.89
N PHE A 221 -22.60 3.11 1.33
CA PHE A 221 -21.92 3.18 2.64
C PHE A 221 -20.84 4.27 2.68
N MET A 222 -20.29 4.66 1.53
CA MET A 222 -19.29 5.73 1.48
C MET A 222 -19.81 7.08 1.99
N ARG A 223 -21.14 7.31 1.91
CA ARG A 223 -21.79 8.57 2.32
C ARG A 223 -22.11 8.61 3.81
N GLY A 224 -22.20 7.45 4.46
CA GLY A 224 -22.39 7.35 5.90
C GLY A 224 -21.14 7.77 6.64
N GLY A 225 -21.26 8.56 7.70
CA GLY A 225 -20.20 8.69 8.69
C GLY A 225 -19.95 7.34 9.37
N ASP A 226 -18.78 7.18 9.96
CA ASP A 226 -18.45 6.01 10.78
C ASP A 226 -19.39 5.88 11.97
#